data_13310c302a8cf037b133f6c950f4d219
#
_entry.id   13310c302a8cf037b133f6c950f4d219
#
_cell.length_a   1.000
_cell.length_b   1.000
_cell.length_c   1.000
_cell.angle_alpha   90.00
_cell.angle_beta   90.00
_cell.angle_gamma   90.00
#
_symmetry.space_group_name_H-M   'P 1'
#
loop_
_entity.id
_entity.type
_entity.pdbx_description
1 polymer ?
#
loop_
_entity_poly.entity_id
_entity_poly.type
_entity_poly.pdbx_seq_one_letter_code
_entity_poly.pdbx_strand_id
1 'polypeptide(L)'
;MKKFNKDKYLKKLKFKKYKRYLYIGIPCILVLLIGIYFAYSKFSVFKEEEVVRTTVGNFISGDVVVGAYIDGEYSKSLPGKNDGYTVDKIVCDNGAIGEWNYSRWGLLTTNVTQRSKCNVYFIVKKLNAADSIVELVADNPNMLTTNDQDSNVRYIGKNPSNYVYFNCSDYNNQTASTCELWRIIGVFNNVTKADGSKENLIKIIRNDSLGEFSWDYKKNGVGASTSDYGSNDWTYSQLMMMLNPINYLKSGYKISGDIILDIKNQQIYSKMGSYYNGTEGCKPAAVTSGTSFSCSAVDFASTGLKNDITRNAIEEVIWNLGGSSTYSNVTASMSYERERESSVYSGNATTWKGKIGLMYPSDYGYATSGGTTKDRSACLAKGLWNWSSSTFNDCKDNDYLYNLNLYQLTMTSSSANADVVFGVGQSGYVDNRNASGSYDIRPTLFLKSNISIKSGTGENSNPYQLRLE
;
A
#
# COMPACT_ATOMS: atom_id res chain seq x y z
N MET A 1 96.72 -18.99 15.19
CA MET A 1 96.37 -17.73 14.57
C MET A 1 95.36 -17.96 13.42
N LYS A 2 94.10 -17.60 13.58
CA LYS A 2 93.09 -17.68 12.52
C LYS A 2 93.33 -16.58 11.48
N LYS A 3 93.69 -16.94 10.27
CA LYS A 3 93.90 -16.02 9.15
C LYS A 3 92.65 -15.15 8.94
N PHE A 4 92.82 -13.83 8.99
CA PHE A 4 91.77 -12.88 8.74
C PHE A 4 91.33 -12.91 7.29
N ASN A 5 90.07 -13.31 7.00
CA ASN A 5 89.53 -13.45 5.65
C ASN A 5 88.98 -12.08 5.20
N LYS A 6 89.77 -11.30 4.49
CA LYS A 6 89.50 -9.95 4.01
C LYS A 6 88.24 -9.88 3.12
N ASP A 7 88.02 -10.92 2.31
CA ASP A 7 86.88 -10.95 1.39
C ASP A 7 85.52 -11.13 2.10
N LYS A 8 85.53 -11.92 3.16
CA LYS A 8 84.34 -12.14 4.01
C LYS A 8 83.99 -10.88 4.80
N TYR A 9 84.98 -10.06 5.15
CA TYR A 9 84.80 -8.77 5.82
C TYR A 9 84.26 -7.71 4.87
N LEU A 10 84.82 -7.61 3.64
CA LEU A 10 84.32 -6.67 2.59
C LEU A 10 82.91 -7.02 2.12
N LYS A 11 82.53 -8.30 2.02
CA LYS A 11 81.16 -8.70 1.75
C LYS A 11 80.19 -8.28 2.87
N LYS A 12 80.59 -8.44 4.14
CA LYS A 12 79.79 -7.97 5.29
C LYS A 12 79.62 -6.45 5.32
N LEU A 13 80.61 -5.67 4.96
CA LEU A 13 80.55 -4.20 4.86
C LEU A 13 79.66 -3.73 3.70
N LYS A 14 79.76 -4.37 2.53
CA LYS A 14 78.86 -4.14 1.41
C LYS A 14 77.41 -4.44 1.77
N PHE A 15 77.18 -5.56 2.46
CA PHE A 15 75.82 -5.96 2.89
C PHE A 15 75.26 -5.03 3.95
N LYS A 16 76.11 -4.46 4.86
CA LYS A 16 75.70 -3.49 5.86
C LYS A 16 75.36 -2.14 5.22
N LYS A 17 76.07 -1.73 4.14
CA LYS A 17 75.81 -0.56 3.37
C LYS A 17 74.52 -0.67 2.56
N TYR A 18 74.29 -1.84 1.93
CA TYR A 18 73.04 -2.16 1.22
C TYR A 18 71.81 -2.17 2.16
N LYS A 19 71.96 -2.75 3.34
CA LYS A 19 70.89 -2.76 4.35
C LYS A 19 70.49 -1.36 4.78
N ARG A 20 71.40 -0.43 4.87
CA ARG A 20 71.10 0.98 5.21
C ARG A 20 70.30 1.69 4.11
N TYR A 21 70.60 1.39 2.84
CA TYR A 21 69.81 1.92 1.71
C TYR A 21 68.46 1.28 1.60
N LEU A 22 68.30 0.03 1.98
CA LEU A 22 67.02 -0.65 2.05
C LEU A 22 66.11 -0.05 3.16
N TYR A 23 66.69 0.20 4.33
CA TYR A 23 65.90 0.76 5.47
C TYR A 23 65.49 2.23 5.26
N ILE A 24 66.21 2.98 4.42
CA ILE A 24 65.85 4.38 4.11
C ILE A 24 65.08 4.45 2.79
N GLY A 25 65.42 3.67 1.80
CA GLY A 25 64.80 3.70 0.47
C GLY A 25 63.39 3.17 0.43
N ILE A 26 63.11 2.08 1.16
CA ILE A 26 61.76 1.49 1.18
C ILE A 26 60.73 2.42 1.83
N PRO A 27 60.95 3.05 2.99
CA PRO A 27 60.02 4.05 3.54
C PRO A 27 59.83 5.27 2.63
N CYS A 28 60.93 5.76 1.98
CA CYS A 28 60.80 6.89 1.04
C CYS A 28 59.95 6.53 -0.20
N ILE A 29 60.10 5.33 -0.74
CA ILE A 29 59.27 4.84 -1.84
C ILE A 29 57.81 4.64 -1.39
N LEU A 30 57.58 4.13 -0.19
CA LEU A 30 56.25 4.00 0.38
C LEU A 30 55.57 5.36 0.61
N VAL A 31 56.27 6.35 1.13
CA VAL A 31 55.77 7.72 1.28
C VAL A 31 55.45 8.36 -0.08
N LEU A 32 56.30 8.12 -1.08
CA LEU A 32 56.08 8.58 -2.45
C LEU A 32 54.87 7.90 -3.08
N LEU A 33 54.70 6.60 -2.91
CA LEU A 33 53.52 5.84 -3.39
C LEU A 33 52.23 6.27 -2.68
N ILE A 34 52.30 6.53 -1.38
CA ILE A 34 51.17 7.06 -0.61
C ILE A 34 50.84 8.49 -1.08
N GLY A 35 51.88 9.36 -1.32
CA GLY A 35 51.68 10.67 -1.88
C GLY A 35 51.06 10.67 -3.28
N ILE A 36 51.52 9.75 -4.14
CA ILE A 36 50.96 9.55 -5.48
C ILE A 36 49.52 9.01 -5.37
N TYR A 37 49.25 8.07 -4.45
CA TYR A 37 47.90 7.57 -4.21
C TYR A 37 46.95 8.66 -3.74
N PHE A 38 47.38 9.51 -2.79
CA PHE A 38 46.57 10.66 -2.35
C PHE A 38 46.42 11.74 -3.43
N ALA A 39 47.44 11.98 -4.22
CA ALA A 39 47.36 12.88 -5.37
C ALA A 39 46.44 12.31 -6.45
N TYR A 40 46.55 10.98 -6.75
CA TYR A 40 45.70 10.33 -7.72
C TYR A 40 44.23 10.23 -7.24
N SER A 41 44.01 9.96 -5.94
CA SER A 41 42.66 9.95 -5.37
C SER A 41 42.05 11.38 -5.35
N LYS A 42 42.83 12.43 -5.22
CA LYS A 42 42.36 13.80 -5.35
C LYS A 42 42.14 14.24 -6.81
N PHE A 43 42.85 13.64 -7.77
CA PHE A 43 42.72 13.96 -9.20
C PHE A 43 41.72 13.00 -9.92
N SER A 44 41.46 11.79 -9.42
CA SER A 44 40.49 10.88 -10.01
C SER A 44 39.02 11.24 -9.71
N VAL A 45 38.78 12.27 -8.90
CA VAL A 45 37.43 12.83 -8.66
C VAL A 45 36.99 13.74 -9.81
N PHE A 46 37.86 14.05 -10.75
CA PHE A 46 37.50 14.75 -11.99
C PHE A 46 37.48 13.78 -13.18
N LYS A 47 36.66 12.72 -13.11
CA LYS A 47 36.08 12.19 -14.33
C LYS A 47 34.97 13.16 -14.70
N GLU A 48 35.22 13.97 -15.72
CA GLU A 48 34.17 14.59 -16.51
C GLU A 48 33.34 13.42 -17.11
N GLU A 49 32.33 12.96 -16.42
CA GLU A 49 31.26 12.27 -17.10
C GLU A 49 30.52 13.35 -17.90
N GLU A 50 30.48 13.18 -19.22
CA GLU A 50 29.66 14.00 -20.09
C GLU A 50 28.19 13.91 -19.66
N VAL A 51 27.76 14.78 -18.76
CA VAL A 51 26.40 14.88 -18.26
C VAL A 51 25.52 15.72 -19.19
N VAL A 52 26.08 16.29 -20.25
CA VAL A 52 25.38 17.20 -21.16
C VAL A 52 25.37 16.61 -22.57
N ARG A 53 24.26 16.01 -23.00
CA ARG A 53 23.96 15.81 -24.42
C ARG A 53 23.06 16.95 -24.89
N THR A 54 23.60 17.86 -25.63
CA THR A 54 22.82 18.86 -26.38
C THR A 54 22.29 18.22 -27.67
N THR A 55 21.00 18.24 -27.85
CA THR A 55 20.35 18.01 -29.16
C THR A 55 19.63 19.30 -29.52
N VAL A 56 20.16 20.01 -30.50
CA VAL A 56 19.57 20.76 -31.60
C VAL A 56 20.45 21.95 -31.98
N GLY A 57 20.89 21.96 -33.23
CA GLY A 57 21.42 23.13 -33.95
C GLY A 57 22.84 23.52 -33.57
N ASN A 58 23.75 23.38 -34.50
CA ASN A 58 25.14 23.93 -34.61
C ASN A 58 25.72 24.54 -33.34
N PHE A 59 25.93 23.77 -32.28
CA PHE A 59 26.68 24.25 -31.10
C PHE A 59 27.84 23.32 -30.79
N ILE A 60 28.96 23.93 -30.51
CA ILE A 60 30.18 23.28 -30.04
C ILE A 60 29.92 22.80 -28.63
N SER A 61 29.98 21.48 -28.40
CA SER A 61 29.85 20.91 -27.08
C SER A 61 30.94 21.39 -26.15
N GLY A 62 30.58 21.95 -25.00
CA GLY A 62 31.54 22.34 -23.97
C GLY A 62 31.18 23.58 -23.16
N ASP A 63 30.08 24.26 -23.46
CA ASP A 63 29.82 25.58 -22.92
C ASP A 63 28.81 25.65 -21.75
N VAL A 64 28.33 24.52 -21.23
CA VAL A 64 27.46 24.52 -20.07
C VAL A 64 28.11 23.77 -18.89
N VAL A 65 28.29 24.48 -17.79
CA VAL A 65 28.75 23.94 -16.52
C VAL A 65 27.54 23.66 -15.65
N VAL A 66 27.38 22.43 -15.17
CA VAL A 66 26.26 22.04 -14.30
C VAL A 66 26.71 22.07 -12.84
N GLY A 67 26.00 22.86 -12.02
CA GLY A 67 26.09 22.81 -10.56
C GLY A 67 24.92 22.06 -9.98
N ALA A 68 25.14 21.14 -9.02
CA ALA A 68 24.10 20.45 -8.28
C ALA A 68 23.95 21.05 -6.88
N TYR A 69 22.73 21.21 -6.44
CA TYR A 69 22.38 21.59 -5.07
C TYR A 69 21.35 20.57 -4.54
N ILE A 70 21.61 19.99 -3.39
CA ILE A 70 20.72 19.03 -2.73
C ILE A 70 20.25 19.66 -1.43
N ASP A 71 18.94 19.84 -1.26
CA ASP A 71 18.31 20.51 -0.12
C ASP A 71 18.94 21.88 0.21
N GLY A 72 19.36 22.61 -0.85
CA GLY A 72 19.98 23.93 -0.75
C GLY A 72 21.50 23.92 -0.60
N GLU A 73 22.13 22.79 -0.32
CA GLU A 73 23.57 22.65 -0.18
C GLU A 73 24.25 22.22 -1.47
N TYR A 74 25.42 22.82 -1.79
CA TYR A 74 26.17 22.46 -3.00
C TYR A 74 26.67 21.01 -2.94
N SER A 75 26.36 20.25 -3.97
CA SER A 75 26.84 18.87 -4.16
C SER A 75 27.89 18.79 -5.26
N LYS A 76 28.93 17.97 -5.06
CA LYS A 76 29.97 17.70 -6.05
C LYS A 76 29.53 16.76 -7.17
N SER A 77 28.39 16.08 -7.00
CA SER A 77 27.81 15.14 -7.96
C SER A 77 26.31 15.32 -8.04
N LEU A 78 25.74 15.01 -9.19
CA LEU A 78 24.29 14.86 -9.33
C LEU A 78 23.82 13.63 -8.53
N PRO A 79 22.66 13.69 -7.85
CA PRO A 79 22.07 12.51 -7.25
C PRO A 79 21.72 11.51 -8.35
N GLY A 80 21.77 10.22 -8.05
CA GLY A 80 21.33 9.15 -8.94
C GLY A 80 19.81 9.18 -9.17
N LYS A 81 19.37 8.57 -10.25
CA LYS A 81 17.94 8.51 -10.62
C LYS A 81 17.05 7.92 -9.51
N ASN A 82 17.62 7.00 -8.72
CA ASN A 82 16.90 6.26 -7.68
C ASN A 82 17.25 6.73 -6.26
N ASP A 83 17.94 7.86 -6.11
CA ASP A 83 18.36 8.37 -4.80
C ASP A 83 17.24 9.13 -4.05
N GLY A 84 16.04 9.14 -4.61
CA GLY A 84 14.86 9.74 -3.96
C GLY A 84 14.79 11.27 -4.05
N TYR A 85 15.41 11.86 -5.06
CA TYR A 85 15.36 13.30 -5.30
C TYR A 85 14.53 13.66 -6.53
N THR A 86 14.01 14.88 -6.54
CA THR A 86 13.36 15.51 -7.70
C THR A 86 13.94 16.90 -7.91
N VAL A 87 13.87 17.43 -9.12
CA VAL A 87 14.30 18.80 -9.41
C VAL A 87 13.22 19.77 -8.94
N ASP A 88 13.59 20.69 -8.08
CA ASP A 88 12.78 21.82 -7.63
C ASP A 88 12.81 22.96 -8.66
N LYS A 89 14.02 23.35 -9.03
CA LYS A 89 14.23 24.43 -10.03
C LYS A 89 15.57 24.28 -10.72
N ILE A 90 15.67 24.91 -11.89
CA ILE A 90 16.92 25.06 -12.64
C ILE A 90 17.13 26.55 -12.88
N VAL A 91 18.32 27.02 -12.56
CA VAL A 91 18.72 28.43 -12.77
C VAL A 91 19.96 28.45 -13.62
N CYS A 92 19.83 28.94 -14.83
CA CYS A 92 20.95 29.15 -15.75
C CYS A 92 21.28 30.63 -15.87
N ASP A 93 22.56 30.96 -16.12
CA ASP A 93 22.99 32.29 -16.46
C ASP A 93 23.03 32.51 -17.99
N ASN A 94 23.41 33.71 -18.40
CA ASN A 94 23.66 34.10 -19.80
C ASN A 94 22.52 33.82 -20.78
N GLY A 95 21.28 33.76 -20.27
CA GLY A 95 20.08 33.52 -21.08
C GLY A 95 19.86 32.06 -21.51
N ALA A 96 20.69 31.12 -21.07
CA ALA A 96 20.46 29.72 -21.29
C ALA A 96 19.20 29.24 -20.51
N ILE A 97 18.48 28.29 -21.09
CA ILE A 97 17.29 27.68 -20.49
C ILE A 97 17.60 26.22 -20.22
N GLY A 98 17.37 25.77 -18.99
CA GLY A 98 17.54 24.39 -18.56
C GLY A 98 16.22 23.70 -18.31
N GLU A 99 16.08 22.47 -18.77
CA GLU A 99 14.97 21.57 -18.50
C GLU A 99 15.49 20.20 -18.04
N TRP A 100 14.87 19.60 -17.03
CA TRP A 100 15.30 18.29 -16.55
C TRP A 100 14.56 17.16 -17.27
N ASN A 101 15.34 16.26 -17.87
CA ASN A 101 14.80 15.07 -18.50
C ASN A 101 14.82 13.89 -17.51
N TYR A 102 13.66 13.57 -16.92
CA TYR A 102 13.52 12.49 -15.95
C TYR A 102 13.74 11.08 -16.53
N SER A 103 13.50 10.88 -17.83
CA SER A 103 13.70 9.57 -18.46
C SER A 103 15.18 9.23 -18.62
N ARG A 104 15.99 10.23 -18.98
CA ARG A 104 17.46 10.12 -19.14
C ARG A 104 18.23 10.53 -17.90
N TRP A 105 17.56 11.09 -16.91
CA TRP A 105 18.12 11.64 -15.69
C TRP A 105 19.26 12.63 -15.97
N GLY A 106 18.94 13.69 -16.67
CA GLY A 106 19.93 14.66 -17.11
C GLY A 106 19.33 16.00 -17.51
N LEU A 107 20.19 17.03 -17.51
CA LEU A 107 19.84 18.39 -17.91
C LEU A 107 19.82 18.51 -19.43
N LEU A 108 18.74 19.03 -19.98
CA LEU A 108 18.64 19.53 -21.33
C LEU A 108 18.78 21.04 -21.31
N THR A 109 19.60 21.60 -22.22
CA THR A 109 19.77 23.04 -22.30
C THR A 109 19.46 23.56 -23.71
N THR A 110 18.82 24.71 -23.76
CA THR A 110 18.49 25.44 -24.98
C THR A 110 18.92 26.88 -24.85
N ASN A 111 18.99 27.61 -25.97
CA ASN A 111 19.37 29.02 -26.01
C ASN A 111 20.77 29.33 -25.43
N VAL A 112 21.71 28.39 -25.57
CA VAL A 112 23.08 28.55 -25.15
C VAL A 112 23.84 29.34 -26.24
N THR A 113 24.11 30.61 -26.02
CA THR A 113 24.80 31.51 -26.96
C THR A 113 26.24 31.77 -26.57
N GLN A 114 26.59 31.50 -25.34
CA GLN A 114 27.92 31.64 -24.75
C GLN A 114 28.07 30.68 -23.56
N ARG A 115 29.30 30.55 -23.01
CA ARG A 115 29.56 29.72 -21.85
C ARG A 115 28.59 30.08 -20.72
N SER A 116 27.82 29.11 -20.29
CA SER A 116 26.75 29.27 -19.29
C SER A 116 26.93 28.30 -18.14
N LYS A 117 26.42 28.68 -16.97
CA LYS A 117 26.33 27.82 -15.80
C LYS A 117 24.85 27.57 -15.48
N CYS A 118 24.46 26.32 -15.37
CA CYS A 118 23.12 25.92 -14.92
C CYS A 118 23.21 25.24 -13.55
N ASN A 119 22.57 25.81 -12.54
CA ASN A 119 22.44 25.23 -11.23
C ASN A 119 21.11 24.48 -11.18
N VAL A 120 21.19 23.17 -10.92
CA VAL A 120 20.03 22.30 -10.72
C VAL A 120 19.86 22.08 -9.23
N TYR A 121 18.69 22.45 -8.73
CA TYR A 121 18.33 22.30 -7.32
C TYR A 121 17.47 21.06 -7.15
N PHE A 122 17.96 20.12 -6.36
CA PHE A 122 17.29 18.89 -6.02
C PHE A 122 16.73 18.99 -4.59
N ILE A 123 15.53 18.50 -4.42
CA ILE A 123 14.90 18.32 -3.13
C ILE A 123 14.49 16.86 -2.97
N VAL A 124 14.38 16.39 -1.74
CA VAL A 124 13.85 15.04 -1.49
C VAL A 124 12.49 14.92 -2.15
N LYS A 125 12.34 13.93 -3.02
CA LYS A 125 11.06 13.61 -3.67
C LYS A 125 10.09 13.17 -2.58
N LYS A 126 9.12 14.00 -2.27
CA LYS A 126 8.03 13.62 -1.36
C LYS A 126 7.07 12.71 -2.12
N LEU A 127 7.37 11.42 -2.09
CA LEU A 127 6.44 10.43 -2.59
C LEU A 127 5.26 10.33 -1.63
N ASN A 128 4.05 10.32 -2.17
CA ASN A 128 2.93 9.83 -1.40
C ASN A 128 3.08 8.32 -1.14
N ALA A 129 2.29 7.77 -0.24
CA ALA A 129 2.42 6.37 0.15
C ALA A 129 2.11 5.40 -1.01
N ALA A 130 1.18 5.77 -1.92
CA ALA A 130 0.87 4.96 -3.09
C ALA A 130 2.06 4.86 -4.05
N ASP A 131 2.68 6.00 -4.39
CA ASP A 131 3.86 6.03 -5.27
C ASP A 131 5.03 5.28 -4.64
N SER A 132 5.22 5.40 -3.31
CA SER A 132 6.26 4.65 -2.58
C SER A 132 6.10 3.14 -2.73
N ILE A 133 4.86 2.62 -2.66
CA ILE A 133 4.59 1.19 -2.85
C ILE A 133 4.75 0.78 -4.31
N VAL A 134 4.36 1.62 -5.28
CA VAL A 134 4.53 1.34 -6.71
C VAL A 134 6.02 1.21 -7.08
N GLU A 135 6.88 2.04 -6.50
CA GLU A 135 8.35 1.96 -6.74
C GLU A 135 8.96 0.63 -6.24
N LEU A 136 8.35 -0.02 -5.23
CA LEU A 136 8.85 -1.29 -4.71
C LEU A 136 8.61 -2.49 -5.63
N VAL A 137 7.73 -2.39 -6.63
CA VAL A 137 7.30 -3.52 -7.47
C VAL A 137 8.48 -4.16 -8.21
N ALA A 138 9.36 -3.34 -8.79
CA ALA A 138 10.49 -3.82 -9.58
C ALA A 138 11.48 -4.64 -8.76
N ASP A 139 11.67 -4.27 -7.49
CA ASP A 139 12.66 -4.89 -6.60
C ASP A 139 12.08 -6.06 -5.78
N ASN A 140 10.74 -6.19 -5.75
CA ASN A 140 10.04 -7.17 -4.90
C ASN A 140 9.01 -8.03 -5.66
N PRO A 141 9.38 -8.70 -6.77
CA PRO A 141 8.42 -9.44 -7.60
C PRO A 141 7.80 -10.67 -6.89
N ASN A 142 8.38 -11.11 -5.78
CA ASN A 142 7.86 -12.21 -4.97
C ASN A 142 6.79 -11.77 -3.95
N MET A 143 6.65 -10.47 -3.70
CA MET A 143 5.71 -9.90 -2.74
C MET A 143 4.70 -8.96 -3.39
N LEU A 144 5.00 -8.43 -4.57
CA LEU A 144 4.19 -7.45 -5.30
C LEU A 144 3.98 -7.90 -6.74
N THR A 145 2.79 -7.63 -7.25
CA THR A 145 2.42 -7.97 -8.64
C THR A 145 1.42 -6.96 -9.18
N THR A 146 1.33 -6.88 -10.52
CA THR A 146 0.39 -5.99 -11.24
C THR A 146 -0.47 -6.78 -12.24
N ASN A 147 -0.75 -8.03 -11.98
CA ASN A 147 -1.37 -8.96 -12.93
C ASN A 147 -2.89 -9.09 -12.82
N ASP A 148 -3.59 -8.14 -12.24
CA ASP A 148 -5.04 -8.05 -12.38
C ASP A 148 -5.45 -7.21 -13.61
N GLN A 149 -6.75 -7.12 -13.92
CA GLN A 149 -7.26 -6.48 -15.13
C GLN A 149 -6.93 -4.99 -15.23
N ASP A 150 -6.84 -4.29 -14.10
CA ASP A 150 -6.56 -2.85 -14.04
C ASP A 150 -5.08 -2.55 -13.71
N SER A 151 -4.23 -3.59 -13.70
CA SER A 151 -2.81 -3.48 -13.34
C SER A 151 -2.59 -2.83 -11.96
N ASN A 152 -3.49 -3.10 -11.02
CA ASN A 152 -3.33 -2.66 -9.64
C ASN A 152 -2.09 -3.32 -9.02
N VAL A 153 -1.35 -2.58 -8.23
CA VAL A 153 -0.26 -3.15 -7.44
C VAL A 153 -0.86 -3.90 -6.26
N ARG A 154 -0.60 -5.20 -6.16
CA ARG A 154 -1.14 -6.05 -5.09
C ARG A 154 -0.03 -6.74 -4.32
N TYR A 155 -0.14 -6.74 -3.00
CA TYR A 155 0.68 -7.60 -2.16
C TYR A 155 0.21 -9.05 -2.26
N ILE A 156 1.17 -9.98 -2.32
CA ILE A 156 0.92 -11.42 -2.45
C ILE A 156 1.76 -12.23 -1.47
N GLY A 157 1.28 -13.42 -1.13
CA GLY A 157 2.01 -14.37 -0.31
C GLY A 157 1.48 -14.49 1.12
N LYS A 158 2.04 -15.44 1.86
CA LYS A 158 1.61 -15.76 3.23
C LYS A 158 1.87 -14.63 4.21
N ASN A 159 3.01 -13.96 4.08
CA ASN A 159 3.42 -12.89 5.00
C ASN A 159 4.27 -11.84 4.28
N PRO A 160 3.70 -11.10 3.32
CA PRO A 160 4.42 -10.01 2.66
C PRO A 160 4.68 -8.86 3.62
N SER A 161 5.69 -8.04 3.31
CA SER A 161 6.03 -6.82 4.08
C SER A 161 5.02 -5.70 3.79
N ASN A 162 3.77 -5.87 4.22
CA ASN A 162 2.65 -4.97 3.98
C ASN A 162 1.92 -4.52 5.26
N TYR A 163 2.56 -4.68 6.41
CA TYR A 163 2.01 -4.18 7.66
C TYR A 163 2.15 -2.68 7.76
N VAL A 164 1.11 -2.03 8.26
CA VAL A 164 1.06 -0.58 8.47
C VAL A 164 0.36 -0.27 9.79
N TYR A 165 0.89 0.70 10.52
CA TYR A 165 0.22 1.27 11.67
C TYR A 165 -0.86 2.25 11.21
N PHE A 166 -2.09 1.99 11.63
CA PHE A 166 -3.23 2.88 11.38
C PHE A 166 -4.12 2.93 12.62
N ASN A 167 -5.09 3.84 12.66
CA ASN A 167 -5.95 4.08 13.80
C ASN A 167 -5.14 4.31 15.11
N CYS A 168 -4.19 5.24 15.04
CA CYS A 168 -3.31 5.58 16.16
C CYS A 168 -3.96 6.60 17.09
N SER A 169 -3.75 6.46 18.40
CA SER A 169 -4.05 7.51 19.37
C SER A 169 -3.06 8.68 19.26
N ASP A 170 -1.82 8.40 18.81
CA ASP A 170 -0.77 9.39 18.55
C ASP A 170 0.02 9.01 17.27
N TYR A 171 -0.14 9.79 16.20
CA TYR A 171 0.60 9.60 14.95
C TYR A 171 2.04 10.10 14.98
N ASN A 172 2.43 10.89 16.01
CA ASN A 172 3.82 11.27 16.19
C ASN A 172 4.64 10.11 16.78
N ASN A 173 3.98 9.24 17.58
CA ASN A 173 4.57 8.08 18.22
C ASN A 173 3.81 6.81 17.85
N GLN A 174 4.04 6.30 16.63
CA GLN A 174 3.36 5.12 16.09
C GLN A 174 4.05 3.84 16.55
N THR A 175 3.42 3.14 17.47
CA THR A 175 3.89 1.88 18.06
C THR A 175 2.73 0.91 18.23
N ALA A 176 3.00 -0.34 18.55
CA ALA A 176 1.96 -1.33 18.83
C ALA A 176 1.04 -0.97 20.01
N SER A 177 1.48 -0.08 20.92
CA SER A 177 0.66 0.38 22.06
C SER A 177 -0.22 1.57 21.71
N THR A 178 0.12 2.34 20.69
CA THR A 178 -0.63 3.55 20.27
C THR A 178 -1.47 3.35 19.04
N CYS A 179 -1.14 2.38 18.19
CA CYS A 179 -1.77 2.13 16.90
C CYS A 179 -2.35 0.72 16.80
N GLU A 180 -3.29 0.54 15.90
CA GLU A 180 -3.70 -0.77 15.43
C GLU A 180 -2.82 -1.23 14.27
N LEU A 181 -2.66 -2.54 14.13
CA LEU A 181 -1.99 -3.15 13.01
C LEU A 181 -2.98 -3.36 11.86
N TRP A 182 -2.65 -2.86 10.69
CA TRP A 182 -3.39 -3.02 9.44
C TRP A 182 -2.50 -3.63 8.38
N ARG A 183 -3.09 -4.10 7.29
CA ARG A 183 -2.38 -4.68 6.13
C ARG A 183 -2.70 -3.88 4.89
N ILE A 184 -1.71 -3.54 4.10
CA ILE A 184 -1.91 -2.93 2.78
C ILE A 184 -2.31 -4.06 1.82
N ILE A 185 -3.50 -3.95 1.20
CA ILE A 185 -3.93 -4.86 0.13
C ILE A 185 -3.18 -4.54 -1.16
N GLY A 186 -3.06 -3.26 -1.45
CA GLY A 186 -2.36 -2.79 -2.63
C GLY A 186 -2.59 -1.33 -2.94
N VAL A 187 -2.09 -0.90 -4.10
CA VAL A 187 -2.41 0.39 -4.73
C VAL A 187 -3.35 0.13 -5.88
N PHE A 188 -4.53 0.72 -5.80
CA PHE A 188 -5.59 0.57 -6.80
C PHE A 188 -5.61 1.77 -7.72
N ASN A 189 -5.54 1.50 -9.02
CA ASN A 189 -5.47 2.52 -10.05
C ASN A 189 -6.85 3.13 -10.32
N ASN A 190 -6.89 4.44 -10.56
CA ASN A 190 -8.09 5.16 -10.99
C ASN A 190 -9.32 4.94 -10.09
N VAL A 191 -9.14 4.85 -8.78
CA VAL A 191 -10.25 4.77 -7.82
C VAL A 191 -11.09 6.03 -7.93
N THR A 192 -12.39 5.86 -8.15
CA THR A 192 -13.32 6.99 -8.24
C THR A 192 -13.66 7.49 -6.85
N LYS A 193 -13.32 8.75 -6.55
CA LYS A 193 -13.66 9.41 -5.28
C LYS A 193 -15.09 9.93 -5.28
N ALA A 194 -15.55 10.37 -4.11
CA ALA A 194 -16.89 10.88 -3.90
C ALA A 194 -17.23 12.13 -4.74
N ASP A 195 -16.22 12.90 -5.13
CA ASP A 195 -16.33 14.09 -5.99
C ASP A 195 -16.30 13.77 -7.51
N GLY A 196 -16.14 12.49 -7.85
CA GLY A 196 -16.05 12.00 -9.24
C GLY A 196 -14.63 12.03 -9.82
N SER A 197 -13.65 12.61 -9.15
CA SER A 197 -12.25 12.53 -9.57
C SER A 197 -11.69 11.11 -9.38
N LYS A 198 -10.58 10.81 -10.07
CA LYS A 198 -9.94 9.50 -10.00
C LYS A 198 -8.50 9.63 -9.56
N GLU A 199 -8.08 8.79 -8.63
CA GLU A 199 -6.72 8.76 -8.10
C GLU A 199 -6.25 7.34 -7.86
N ASN A 200 -4.93 7.14 -7.81
CA ASN A 200 -4.33 5.90 -7.34
C ASN A 200 -4.30 5.91 -5.81
N LEU A 201 -5.01 4.99 -5.18
CA LEU A 201 -5.17 4.99 -3.73
C LEU A 201 -4.71 3.67 -3.12
N ILE A 202 -4.14 3.76 -1.92
CA ILE A 202 -3.83 2.59 -1.10
C ILE A 202 -5.11 2.06 -0.46
N LYS A 203 -5.36 0.77 -0.62
CA LYS A 203 -6.41 0.03 0.08
C LYS A 203 -5.79 -0.72 1.25
N ILE A 204 -6.32 -0.52 2.45
CA ILE A 204 -5.88 -1.21 3.65
C ILE A 204 -7.03 -1.97 4.30
N ILE A 205 -6.68 -3.04 5.03
CA ILE A 205 -7.61 -3.87 5.81
C ILE A 205 -7.08 -4.02 7.23
N ARG A 206 -7.97 -3.99 8.22
CA ARG A 206 -7.59 -4.24 9.60
C ARG A 206 -6.99 -5.66 9.73
N ASN A 207 -5.86 -5.80 10.43
CA ASN A 207 -5.22 -7.12 10.58
C ASN A 207 -6.10 -8.10 11.36
N ASP A 208 -6.71 -7.65 12.44
CA ASP A 208 -7.54 -8.47 13.31
C ASP A 208 -9.03 -8.24 13.04
N SER A 209 -9.85 -9.26 13.28
CA SER A 209 -11.30 -9.12 13.24
C SER A 209 -11.80 -8.18 14.35
N LEU A 210 -12.89 -7.46 14.09
CA LEU A 210 -13.68 -6.77 15.12
C LEU A 210 -14.53 -7.74 15.94
N GLY A 211 -14.56 -9.01 15.56
CA GLY A 211 -15.47 -10.04 16.04
C GLY A 211 -16.57 -10.32 15.01
N GLU A 212 -17.52 -11.14 15.45
CA GLU A 212 -18.61 -11.60 14.60
C GLU A 212 -19.77 -10.62 14.60
N PHE A 213 -20.24 -10.26 13.40
CA PHE A 213 -21.39 -9.40 13.14
C PHE A 213 -22.19 -9.95 11.96
N SER A 214 -23.50 -9.71 11.97
CA SER A 214 -24.32 -9.92 10.78
C SER A 214 -24.13 -8.76 9.81
N TRP A 215 -24.22 -9.06 8.51
CA TRP A 215 -24.32 -8.02 7.50
C TRP A 215 -25.56 -7.16 7.70
N ASP A 216 -26.70 -7.82 7.83
CA ASP A 216 -27.97 -7.19 8.12
C ASP A 216 -28.89 -8.19 8.82
N TYR A 217 -29.67 -7.73 9.78
CA TYR A 217 -30.61 -8.59 10.51
C TYR A 217 -32.01 -8.00 10.40
N LYS A 218 -32.60 -8.09 9.21
CA LYS A 218 -33.93 -7.57 8.94
C LYS A 218 -34.98 -8.68 8.97
N LYS A 219 -36.04 -8.43 9.71
CA LYS A 219 -37.30 -9.14 9.51
C LYS A 219 -38.14 -8.36 8.51
N ASN A 220 -38.53 -8.98 7.40
CA ASN A 220 -39.39 -8.38 6.36
C ASN A 220 -38.83 -7.14 5.65
N GLY A 221 -37.53 -7.07 5.37
CA GLY A 221 -36.94 -6.03 4.49
C GLY A 221 -37.43 -6.11 3.04
N VAL A 222 -37.32 -5.04 2.29
CA VAL A 222 -37.51 -5.07 0.83
C VAL A 222 -36.55 -6.09 0.25
N GLY A 223 -37.09 -7.09 -0.47
CA GLY A 223 -36.33 -8.20 -1.01
C GLY A 223 -36.02 -9.32 -0.05
N ALA A 224 -36.43 -9.25 1.22
CA ALA A 224 -36.35 -10.40 2.10
C ALA A 224 -37.36 -11.47 1.66
N SER A 225 -36.89 -12.69 1.55
CA SER A 225 -37.78 -13.84 1.52
C SER A 225 -38.61 -13.87 2.83
N THR A 226 -39.60 -14.74 2.93
CA THR A 226 -40.44 -14.92 4.14
C THR A 226 -39.65 -15.38 5.38
N SER A 227 -38.32 -15.51 5.29
CA SER A 227 -37.40 -15.92 6.33
C SER A 227 -36.62 -14.72 6.88
N ASP A 228 -36.26 -14.78 8.16
CA ASP A 228 -35.54 -13.72 8.91
C ASP A 228 -34.03 -13.64 8.54
N TYR A 229 -33.70 -13.72 7.26
CA TYR A 229 -32.29 -13.83 6.79
C TYR A 229 -31.59 -12.50 6.49
N GLY A 230 -32.25 -11.35 6.75
CA GLY A 230 -31.72 -10.04 6.48
C GLY A 230 -31.81 -9.65 5.01
N SER A 231 -31.23 -8.51 4.65
CA SER A 231 -31.10 -8.02 3.28
C SER A 231 -29.63 -7.96 2.87
N ASN A 232 -29.34 -8.33 1.64
CA ASN A 232 -27.98 -8.24 1.09
C ASN A 232 -27.68 -6.90 0.42
N ASP A 233 -28.54 -5.90 0.51
CA ASP A 233 -28.25 -4.53 0.06
C ASP A 233 -27.34 -3.83 1.07
N TRP A 234 -26.06 -3.63 0.69
CA TRP A 234 -25.08 -2.92 1.52
C TRP A 234 -25.56 -1.55 1.95
N THR A 235 -26.22 -0.83 1.07
CA THR A 235 -26.65 0.56 1.29
C THR A 235 -27.73 0.72 2.36
N TYR A 236 -28.33 -0.38 2.78
CA TYR A 236 -29.33 -0.46 3.84
C TYR A 236 -28.89 -1.37 4.99
N SER A 237 -27.72 -1.98 4.92
CA SER A 237 -27.29 -2.95 5.91
C SER A 237 -26.96 -2.27 7.25
N GLN A 238 -27.31 -2.93 8.34
CA GLN A 238 -26.97 -2.49 9.69
C GLN A 238 -25.46 -2.43 9.90
N LEU A 239 -24.69 -3.31 9.24
CA LEU A 239 -23.24 -3.30 9.29
C LEU A 239 -22.66 -2.04 8.66
N MET A 240 -23.11 -1.64 7.47
CA MET A 240 -22.69 -0.38 6.84
C MET A 240 -22.95 0.81 7.76
N MET A 241 -24.14 0.85 8.35
CA MET A 241 -24.54 1.94 9.24
C MET A 241 -23.66 2.01 10.49
N MET A 242 -23.28 0.90 11.06
CA MET A 242 -22.39 0.83 12.23
C MET A 242 -20.95 1.29 11.90
N LEU A 243 -20.44 0.92 10.72
CA LEU A 243 -19.08 1.21 10.31
C LEU A 243 -18.87 2.63 9.84
N ASN A 244 -19.91 3.34 9.36
CA ASN A 244 -19.80 4.59 8.63
C ASN A 244 -20.54 5.75 9.29
N PRO A 245 -20.21 7.02 8.93
CA PRO A 245 -20.92 8.20 9.42
C PRO A 245 -22.41 8.20 9.03
N ILE A 246 -23.20 8.90 9.82
CA ILE A 246 -24.66 9.01 9.65
C ILE A 246 -25.12 9.60 8.30
N ASN A 247 -24.28 10.41 7.66
CA ASN A 247 -24.58 11.07 6.38
C ASN A 247 -24.65 10.13 5.17
N TYR A 248 -24.36 8.84 5.34
CA TYR A 248 -24.47 7.83 4.27
C TYR A 248 -25.84 7.17 4.16
N LEU A 249 -26.78 7.56 4.99
CA LEU A 249 -28.13 7.06 4.90
C LEU A 249 -28.81 7.51 3.59
N LYS A 250 -29.49 6.55 2.95
CA LYS A 250 -30.39 6.86 1.85
C LYS A 250 -31.62 7.67 2.34
N SER A 251 -32.23 8.42 1.43
CA SER A 251 -33.52 9.07 1.70
C SER A 251 -34.59 8.03 2.10
N GLY A 252 -35.42 8.34 3.05
CA GLY A 252 -36.46 7.43 3.56
C GLY A 252 -36.19 6.90 4.96
N TYR A 253 -35.05 7.22 5.55
CA TYR A 253 -34.79 6.98 6.96
C TYR A 253 -35.17 8.17 7.81
N LYS A 254 -35.75 7.92 8.98
CA LYS A 254 -35.91 8.93 10.04
C LYS A 254 -34.93 8.62 11.15
N ILE A 255 -34.31 9.66 11.69
CA ILE A 255 -33.48 9.59 12.87
C ILE A 255 -34.32 10.01 14.06
N SER A 256 -34.39 9.20 15.09
CA SER A 256 -35.00 9.52 16.37
C SER A 256 -33.98 9.24 17.49
N GLY A 257 -33.30 10.29 17.94
CA GLY A 257 -32.14 10.12 18.82
C GLY A 257 -31.02 9.36 18.12
N ASP A 258 -30.53 8.28 18.74
CA ASP A 258 -29.53 7.37 18.18
C ASP A 258 -30.14 6.26 17.29
N ILE A 259 -31.47 6.28 17.11
CA ILE A 259 -32.21 5.22 16.42
C ILE A 259 -32.55 5.66 15.02
N ILE A 260 -32.28 4.77 14.07
CA ILE A 260 -32.64 4.98 12.67
C ILE A 260 -33.87 4.14 12.35
N LEU A 261 -34.90 4.81 11.86
CA LEU A 261 -36.14 4.20 11.44
C LEU A 261 -36.20 4.15 9.92
N ASP A 262 -36.30 2.94 9.37
CA ASP A 262 -36.71 2.75 7.98
C ASP A 262 -38.22 2.90 7.88
N ILE A 263 -38.68 3.99 7.28
CA ILE A 263 -40.12 4.32 7.15
C ILE A 263 -40.82 3.31 6.24
N LYS A 264 -40.13 2.75 5.25
CA LYS A 264 -40.71 1.87 4.25
C LYS A 264 -40.94 0.46 4.77
N ASN A 265 -40.04 -0.01 5.66
CA ASN A 265 -40.03 -1.40 6.14
C ASN A 265 -40.26 -1.55 7.64
N GLN A 266 -40.65 -0.48 8.28
CA GLN A 266 -41.04 -0.37 9.66
C GLN A 266 -39.97 -0.53 10.75
N GLN A 267 -38.73 -0.90 10.51
CA GLN A 267 -37.70 -0.83 11.59
C GLN A 267 -36.31 -1.25 11.13
N ILE A 268 -35.32 -0.38 11.22
CA ILE A 268 -33.90 -0.71 11.38
C ILE A 268 -33.41 0.02 12.60
N TYR A 269 -32.79 -0.68 13.52
CA TYR A 269 -32.20 -0.12 14.72
C TYR A 269 -30.70 -0.39 14.68
N SER A 270 -29.92 0.65 14.54
CA SER A 270 -28.51 0.61 14.87
C SER A 270 -28.08 1.97 15.39
N LYS A 271 -27.14 1.99 16.31
CA LYS A 271 -26.41 3.21 16.61
C LYS A 271 -25.47 3.47 15.45
N MET A 272 -25.85 4.45 14.62
CA MET A 272 -25.09 4.86 13.47
C MET A 272 -23.71 5.32 13.85
N GLY A 273 -22.73 4.87 13.08
CA GLY A 273 -21.37 5.34 13.19
C GLY A 273 -20.67 4.96 14.49
N SER A 274 -21.17 3.98 15.24
CA SER A 274 -20.56 3.61 16.52
C SER A 274 -19.10 3.19 16.38
N TYR A 275 -18.76 2.40 15.37
CA TYR A 275 -17.37 2.07 15.05
C TYR A 275 -16.60 3.31 14.54
N TYR A 276 -17.21 4.09 13.64
CA TYR A 276 -16.59 5.29 13.08
C TYR A 276 -16.25 6.33 14.14
N ASN A 277 -17.10 6.45 15.15
CA ASN A 277 -16.93 7.43 16.24
C ASN A 277 -16.22 6.86 17.47
N GLY A 278 -15.96 5.55 17.53
CA GLY A 278 -15.36 4.90 18.70
C GLY A 278 -16.27 4.94 19.92
N THR A 279 -17.56 4.70 19.74
CA THR A 279 -18.58 4.79 20.79
C THR A 279 -19.32 3.44 20.96
N GLU A 280 -20.13 3.35 22.01
CA GLU A 280 -21.04 2.22 22.17
C GLU A 280 -22.07 2.15 21.05
N GLY A 281 -22.31 0.95 20.54
CA GLY A 281 -23.23 0.65 19.45
C GLY A 281 -24.05 -0.61 19.72
N CYS A 282 -24.79 -1.02 18.69
CA CYS A 282 -25.53 -2.25 18.65
C CYS A 282 -25.00 -3.15 17.56
N LYS A 283 -24.75 -4.42 17.88
CA LYS A 283 -24.59 -5.45 16.83
C LYS A 283 -25.89 -5.57 16.06
N PRO A 284 -25.82 -5.81 14.72
CA PRO A 284 -27.00 -6.21 13.98
C PRO A 284 -27.72 -7.36 14.69
N ALA A 285 -28.98 -7.18 14.99
CA ALA A 285 -29.77 -8.13 15.73
C ALA A 285 -31.19 -8.21 15.17
N ALA A 286 -31.91 -9.30 15.49
CA ALA A 286 -33.30 -9.49 15.08
C ALA A 286 -34.19 -8.33 15.53
N VAL A 287 -35.00 -7.83 14.61
CA VAL A 287 -36.06 -6.88 14.93
C VAL A 287 -37.29 -7.70 15.28
N THR A 288 -37.70 -7.70 16.55
CA THR A 288 -38.93 -8.29 16.97
C THR A 288 -40.14 -7.46 16.51
N SER A 289 -41.26 -8.10 16.19
CA SER A 289 -42.48 -7.40 15.73
C SER A 289 -42.93 -6.36 16.77
N GLY A 290 -43.17 -5.12 16.32
CA GLY A 290 -43.56 -3.99 17.17
C GLY A 290 -42.42 -2.99 17.42
N THR A 291 -42.59 -2.13 18.41
CA THR A 291 -41.61 -1.11 18.80
C THR A 291 -40.47 -1.61 19.70
N SER A 292 -40.44 -2.92 20.00
CA SER A 292 -39.42 -3.53 20.84
C SER A 292 -38.20 -3.92 20.01
N PHE A 293 -37.10 -3.33 20.33
CA PHE A 293 -35.78 -3.57 19.74
C PHE A 293 -34.85 -4.20 20.79
N SER A 294 -34.25 -5.33 20.48
CA SER A 294 -33.19 -5.90 21.30
C SER A 294 -31.85 -5.61 20.64
N CYS A 295 -31.07 -4.79 21.29
CA CYS A 295 -29.71 -4.45 20.87
C CYS A 295 -28.73 -5.31 21.67
N SER A 296 -27.90 -6.09 20.98
CA SER A 296 -26.66 -6.61 21.58
C SER A 296 -25.65 -5.51 21.60
N ALA A 297 -25.44 -4.91 22.77
CA ALA A 297 -24.49 -3.80 22.93
C ALA A 297 -23.06 -4.23 22.52
N VAL A 298 -22.35 -3.36 21.84
CA VAL A 298 -20.94 -3.48 21.53
C VAL A 298 -20.25 -2.14 21.80
N ASP A 299 -19.15 -2.18 22.53
CA ASP A 299 -18.36 -0.99 22.82
C ASP A 299 -17.14 -0.90 21.90
N PHE A 300 -17.09 0.16 21.10
CA PHE A 300 -15.99 0.47 20.20
C PHE A 300 -14.99 1.50 20.78
N ALA A 301 -15.01 1.80 22.06
CA ALA A 301 -14.06 2.72 22.67
C ALA A 301 -12.58 2.31 22.44
N SER A 302 -12.32 0.99 22.40
CA SER A 302 -10.97 0.46 22.16
C SER A 302 -10.67 0.11 20.69
N THR A 303 -11.67 -0.37 19.94
CA THR A 303 -11.48 -0.91 18.58
C THR A 303 -12.06 -0.05 17.47
N GLY A 304 -12.82 0.99 17.79
CA GLY A 304 -13.31 1.98 16.84
C GLY A 304 -12.25 3.02 16.45
N LEU A 305 -12.60 3.90 15.51
CA LEU A 305 -11.70 4.95 15.06
C LEU A 305 -11.46 5.98 16.19
N LYS A 306 -10.20 6.10 16.60
CA LYS A 306 -9.80 6.79 17.83
C LYS A 306 -9.96 8.31 17.78
N ASN A 307 -9.71 8.94 16.61
CA ASN A 307 -9.68 10.40 16.50
C ASN A 307 -9.99 10.91 15.09
N ASP A 308 -10.12 12.23 14.95
CA ASP A 308 -10.42 12.88 13.69
C ASP A 308 -9.27 12.82 12.69
N ILE A 309 -8.02 12.75 13.15
CA ILE A 309 -6.85 12.56 12.28
C ILE A 309 -7.00 11.25 11.50
N THR A 310 -7.33 10.15 12.19
CA THR A 310 -7.63 8.87 11.56
C THR A 310 -8.82 8.95 10.61
N ARG A 311 -9.95 9.55 11.07
CA ARG A 311 -11.16 9.68 10.23
C ARG A 311 -10.95 10.51 8.98
N ASN A 312 -10.13 11.57 9.08
CA ASN A 312 -9.78 12.46 7.98
C ASN A 312 -8.79 11.84 6.98
N ALA A 313 -8.01 10.85 7.40
CA ALA A 313 -7.10 10.09 6.52
C ALA A 313 -7.83 9.12 5.57
N ILE A 314 -9.10 8.81 5.85
CA ILE A 314 -9.89 7.88 5.04
C ILE A 314 -10.52 8.63 3.88
N GLU A 315 -10.23 8.17 2.66
CA GLU A 315 -10.86 8.70 1.45
C GLU A 315 -12.30 8.21 1.32
N GLU A 316 -13.18 9.08 0.86
CA GLU A 316 -14.54 8.72 0.50
C GLU A 316 -14.60 8.35 -0.98
N VAL A 317 -14.89 7.09 -1.26
CA VAL A 317 -14.82 6.54 -2.62
C VAL A 317 -16.15 5.94 -3.06
N ILE A 318 -16.26 5.69 -4.36
CA ILE A 318 -17.36 4.91 -4.93
C ILE A 318 -16.95 3.43 -4.87
N TRP A 319 -17.61 2.66 -4.00
CA TRP A 319 -17.48 1.22 -3.91
C TRP A 319 -18.39 0.54 -4.93
N ASN A 320 -17.87 -0.49 -5.61
CA ASN A 320 -18.65 -1.33 -6.49
C ASN A 320 -19.45 -2.35 -5.67
N LEU A 321 -20.73 -2.56 -6.01
CA LEU A 321 -21.62 -3.48 -5.32
C LEU A 321 -22.14 -4.58 -6.25
N GLY A 322 -21.52 -4.75 -7.43
CA GLY A 322 -21.85 -5.86 -8.33
C GLY A 322 -21.70 -7.19 -7.64
N GLY A 323 -22.61 -8.09 -7.92
CA GLY A 323 -22.74 -9.37 -7.27
C GLY A 323 -22.59 -10.55 -8.22
N SER A 324 -22.68 -11.74 -7.67
CA SER A 324 -22.62 -12.99 -8.42
C SER A 324 -23.84 -13.85 -8.13
N SER A 325 -24.39 -14.48 -9.17
CA SER A 325 -25.48 -15.47 -9.01
C SER A 325 -25.00 -16.83 -8.50
N THR A 326 -23.68 -17.07 -8.52
CA THR A 326 -23.07 -18.32 -8.09
C THR A 326 -21.66 -18.07 -7.53
N TYR A 327 -21.21 -18.95 -6.66
CA TYR A 327 -19.83 -19.01 -6.17
C TYR A 327 -19.02 -20.15 -6.81
N SER A 328 -19.69 -21.12 -7.41
CA SER A 328 -19.03 -22.26 -8.04
C SER A 328 -18.22 -21.83 -9.24
N ASN A 329 -16.98 -22.25 -9.31
CA ASN A 329 -16.04 -21.97 -10.41
C ASN A 329 -15.76 -20.48 -10.70
N VAL A 330 -16.06 -19.57 -9.75
CA VAL A 330 -15.75 -18.14 -9.88
C VAL A 330 -14.30 -17.94 -9.47
N THR A 331 -13.46 -17.55 -10.42
CA THR A 331 -12.03 -17.24 -10.20
C THR A 331 -11.85 -15.84 -9.61
N ALA A 332 -10.63 -15.49 -9.20
CA ALA A 332 -10.31 -14.13 -8.76
C ALA A 332 -10.63 -13.08 -9.84
N SER A 333 -10.29 -13.37 -11.10
CA SER A 333 -10.58 -12.50 -12.24
C SER A 333 -12.08 -12.32 -12.46
N MET A 334 -12.82 -13.42 -12.48
CA MET A 334 -14.29 -13.37 -12.61
C MET A 334 -14.96 -12.63 -11.45
N SER A 335 -14.43 -12.76 -10.23
CA SER A 335 -14.92 -11.99 -9.08
C SER A 335 -14.69 -10.50 -9.31
N TYR A 336 -13.49 -10.13 -9.74
CA TYR A 336 -13.11 -8.75 -10.01
C TYR A 336 -14.03 -8.09 -11.07
N GLU A 337 -14.34 -8.80 -12.15
CA GLU A 337 -15.26 -8.35 -13.21
C GLU A 337 -16.68 -8.16 -12.66
N ARG A 338 -17.23 -9.19 -11.99
CA ARG A 338 -18.60 -9.19 -11.45
C ARG A 338 -18.82 -8.11 -10.40
N GLU A 339 -17.85 -7.86 -9.54
CA GLU A 339 -17.88 -6.79 -8.54
C GLU A 339 -18.11 -5.42 -9.18
N ARG A 340 -17.67 -5.22 -10.44
CA ARG A 340 -17.73 -3.96 -11.22
C ARG A 340 -18.88 -3.90 -12.22
N GLU A 341 -19.61 -5.00 -12.37
CA GLU A 341 -20.80 -5.05 -13.22
C GLU A 341 -22.03 -4.51 -12.47
N SER A 342 -23.11 -4.30 -13.22
CA SER A 342 -24.40 -3.88 -12.67
C SER A 342 -25.28 -5.04 -12.19
N SER A 343 -24.76 -6.27 -12.18
CA SER A 343 -25.49 -7.47 -11.76
C SER A 343 -25.65 -7.50 -10.25
N VAL A 344 -26.81 -7.11 -9.76
CA VAL A 344 -27.20 -7.13 -8.34
C VAL A 344 -28.57 -7.78 -8.18
N TYR A 345 -28.95 -8.12 -6.95
CA TYR A 345 -30.34 -8.51 -6.71
C TYR A 345 -31.29 -7.36 -7.05
N SER A 346 -32.45 -7.68 -7.60
CA SER A 346 -33.41 -6.70 -8.12
C SER A 346 -33.73 -5.61 -7.11
N GLY A 347 -33.47 -4.37 -7.49
CA GLY A 347 -33.72 -3.18 -6.66
C GLY A 347 -32.55 -2.75 -5.78
N ASN A 348 -31.46 -3.53 -5.68
CA ASN A 348 -30.25 -3.14 -4.97
C ASN A 348 -29.43 -2.11 -5.77
N ALA A 349 -28.59 -1.36 -5.06
CA ALA A 349 -27.68 -0.43 -5.69
C ALA A 349 -26.48 -1.19 -6.29
N THR A 350 -25.96 -0.69 -7.42
CA THR A 350 -24.75 -1.23 -8.09
C THR A 350 -23.46 -0.58 -7.59
N THR A 351 -23.58 0.56 -6.92
CA THR A 351 -22.46 1.29 -6.32
C THR A 351 -22.90 1.95 -5.03
N TRP A 352 -21.93 2.25 -4.18
CA TRP A 352 -22.15 2.97 -2.93
C TRP A 352 -21.02 3.96 -2.67
N LYS A 353 -21.38 5.16 -2.26
CA LYS A 353 -20.43 6.18 -1.84
C LYS A 353 -20.20 6.08 -0.33
N GLY A 354 -18.96 5.85 0.08
CA GLY A 354 -18.64 5.74 1.50
C GLY A 354 -17.18 5.55 1.82
N LYS A 355 -16.87 5.47 3.12
CA LYS A 355 -15.50 5.42 3.64
C LYS A 355 -15.02 4.02 3.97
N ILE A 356 -15.85 3.20 4.63
CA ILE A 356 -15.45 1.92 5.18
C ILE A 356 -16.34 0.82 4.61
N GLY A 357 -15.73 -0.09 3.89
CA GLY A 357 -16.35 -1.31 3.38
C GLY A 357 -15.67 -2.56 3.94
N LEU A 358 -15.76 -3.64 3.17
CA LEU A 358 -15.10 -4.90 3.42
C LEU A 358 -14.17 -5.23 2.24
N MET A 359 -13.30 -6.23 2.37
CA MET A 359 -12.55 -6.75 1.24
C MET A 359 -13.50 -7.38 0.21
N TYR A 360 -13.07 -7.43 -1.03
CA TYR A 360 -13.77 -8.18 -2.08
C TYR A 360 -13.25 -9.64 -2.14
N PRO A 361 -14.04 -10.59 -2.66
CA PRO A 361 -13.53 -11.92 -3.03
C PRO A 361 -12.31 -11.85 -3.95
N SER A 362 -12.27 -10.87 -4.86
CA SER A 362 -11.11 -10.65 -5.73
C SER A 362 -9.87 -10.18 -4.96
N ASP A 363 -10.01 -9.39 -3.90
CA ASP A 363 -8.87 -9.01 -3.05
C ASP A 363 -8.22 -10.24 -2.45
N TYR A 364 -9.04 -11.17 -1.90
CA TYR A 364 -8.60 -12.46 -1.39
C TYR A 364 -7.94 -13.29 -2.49
N GLY A 365 -8.64 -13.53 -3.61
CA GLY A 365 -8.13 -14.41 -4.65
C GLY A 365 -6.80 -13.94 -5.28
N TYR A 366 -6.58 -12.63 -5.38
CA TYR A 366 -5.33 -12.08 -5.92
C TYR A 366 -4.19 -12.01 -4.89
N ALA A 367 -4.44 -12.16 -3.61
CA ALA A 367 -3.42 -12.06 -2.56
C ALA A 367 -2.52 -13.31 -2.44
N THR A 368 -2.90 -14.44 -3.07
CA THR A 368 -2.07 -15.64 -3.06
C THR A 368 -0.79 -15.49 -3.87
N SER A 369 0.31 -16.04 -3.41
CA SER A 369 1.52 -16.28 -4.22
C SER A 369 1.53 -17.66 -4.88
N GLY A 370 0.58 -18.55 -4.54
CA GLY A 370 0.70 -19.97 -4.83
C GLY A 370 1.85 -20.61 -4.05
N GLY A 371 2.19 -21.83 -4.37
CA GLY A 371 3.25 -22.59 -3.71
C GLY A 371 3.89 -23.60 -4.65
N THR A 372 4.49 -24.64 -4.07
CA THR A 372 5.26 -25.66 -4.81
C THR A 372 4.39 -26.66 -5.57
N THR A 373 3.21 -26.98 -5.03
CA THR A 373 2.28 -27.94 -5.65
C THR A 373 1.36 -27.26 -6.65
N LYS A 374 0.88 -26.05 -6.32
CA LYS A 374 0.10 -25.19 -7.18
C LYS A 374 0.72 -23.80 -7.19
N ASP A 375 1.32 -23.44 -8.31
CA ASP A 375 1.82 -22.10 -8.52
C ASP A 375 0.68 -21.06 -8.54
N ARG A 376 1.04 -19.78 -8.53
CA ARG A 376 0.08 -18.68 -8.57
C ARG A 376 -0.85 -18.75 -9.79
N SER A 377 -0.34 -19.13 -10.97
CA SER A 377 -1.13 -19.23 -12.19
C SER A 377 -2.22 -20.29 -12.06
N ALA A 378 -1.87 -21.47 -11.52
CA ALA A 378 -2.83 -22.54 -11.26
C ALA A 378 -3.88 -22.12 -10.22
N CYS A 379 -3.50 -21.36 -9.19
CA CYS A 379 -4.42 -20.81 -8.20
C CYS A 379 -5.41 -19.82 -8.83
N LEU A 380 -4.91 -18.86 -9.60
CA LEU A 380 -5.75 -17.84 -10.26
C LEU A 380 -6.69 -18.43 -11.31
N ALA A 381 -6.31 -19.51 -11.97
CA ALA A 381 -7.16 -20.24 -12.92
C ALA A 381 -8.27 -21.07 -12.25
N LYS A 382 -8.23 -21.25 -10.92
CA LYS A 382 -9.18 -22.07 -10.19
C LYS A 382 -10.23 -21.21 -9.49
N GLY A 383 -11.48 -21.68 -9.52
CA GLY A 383 -12.57 -21.05 -8.76
C GLY A 383 -12.27 -21.02 -7.26
N LEU A 384 -12.53 -19.90 -6.61
CA LEU A 384 -12.20 -19.65 -5.19
C LEU A 384 -12.89 -20.64 -4.24
N TRP A 385 -14.06 -21.14 -4.60
CA TRP A 385 -14.74 -22.22 -3.86
C TRP A 385 -13.90 -23.49 -3.73
N ASN A 386 -13.10 -23.79 -4.76
CA ASN A 386 -12.31 -25.02 -4.81
C ASN A 386 -11.01 -24.96 -3.99
N TRP A 387 -10.66 -23.81 -3.41
CA TRP A 387 -9.47 -23.66 -2.59
C TRP A 387 -9.56 -24.41 -1.25
N SER A 388 -10.76 -24.85 -0.86
CA SER A 388 -10.95 -25.76 0.28
C SER A 388 -10.39 -27.19 0.04
N SER A 389 -10.18 -27.58 -1.21
CA SER A 389 -9.62 -28.89 -1.54
C SER A 389 -8.13 -28.96 -1.15
N SER A 390 -7.72 -30.10 -0.58
CA SER A 390 -6.31 -30.33 -0.21
C SER A 390 -5.32 -30.15 -1.37
N THR A 391 -5.77 -30.33 -2.62
CA THR A 391 -4.95 -30.14 -3.82
C THR A 391 -4.67 -28.65 -4.11
N PHE A 392 -5.38 -27.73 -3.45
CA PHE A 392 -5.23 -26.27 -3.61
C PHE A 392 -4.84 -25.58 -2.29
N ASN A 393 -4.30 -26.32 -1.32
CA ASN A 393 -3.82 -25.73 -0.07
C ASN A 393 -2.81 -24.61 -0.30
N ASP A 394 -1.90 -24.76 -1.28
CA ASP A 394 -0.91 -23.73 -1.61
C ASP A 394 -1.55 -22.37 -1.89
N CYS A 395 -2.76 -22.35 -2.47
CA CYS A 395 -3.45 -21.12 -2.83
C CYS A 395 -3.86 -20.32 -1.59
N LYS A 396 -4.55 -20.98 -0.64
CA LYS A 396 -5.01 -20.32 0.60
C LYS A 396 -3.89 -20.15 1.63
N ASP A 397 -2.99 -21.14 1.76
CA ASP A 397 -1.95 -21.14 2.80
C ASP A 397 -0.82 -20.14 2.50
N ASN A 398 -0.74 -19.67 1.24
CA ASN A 398 0.15 -18.60 0.81
C ASN A 398 -0.63 -17.32 0.42
N ASP A 399 -1.65 -17.02 1.22
CA ASP A 399 -2.50 -15.83 1.10
C ASP A 399 -2.64 -15.19 2.48
N TYR A 400 -2.13 -13.95 2.64
CA TYR A 400 -2.13 -13.25 3.94
C TYR A 400 -3.53 -12.77 4.37
N LEU A 401 -4.50 -12.75 3.47
CA LEU A 401 -5.90 -12.43 3.80
C LEU A 401 -6.65 -13.63 4.35
N TYR A 402 -6.15 -14.84 4.10
CA TYR A 402 -6.69 -16.07 4.70
C TYR A 402 -6.36 -16.17 6.18
N ASN A 403 -7.36 -16.55 6.98
CA ASN A 403 -7.18 -16.88 8.39
C ASN A 403 -8.08 -18.08 8.74
N LEU A 404 -7.47 -19.19 9.12
CA LEU A 404 -8.16 -20.44 9.42
C LEU A 404 -9.14 -20.34 10.62
N ASN A 405 -9.01 -19.31 11.46
CA ASN A 405 -9.86 -19.11 12.64
C ASN A 405 -11.05 -18.21 12.34
N LEU A 406 -11.11 -17.58 11.15
CA LEU A 406 -12.12 -16.59 10.81
C LEU A 406 -13.03 -17.09 9.68
N TYR A 407 -14.30 -16.74 9.77
CA TYR A 407 -15.19 -16.71 8.63
C TYR A 407 -15.47 -15.25 8.27
N GLN A 408 -14.82 -14.73 7.25
CA GLN A 408 -14.78 -13.31 6.96
C GLN A 408 -15.82 -12.92 5.91
N LEU A 409 -16.68 -11.95 6.22
CA LEU A 409 -17.57 -11.36 5.22
C LEU A 409 -16.78 -10.51 4.19
N THR A 410 -17.30 -10.49 2.98
CA THR A 410 -16.78 -9.68 1.87
C THR A 410 -17.80 -8.65 1.43
N MET A 411 -17.40 -7.69 0.58
CA MET A 411 -18.25 -6.62 0.06
C MET A 411 -19.28 -7.11 -0.99
N THR A 412 -19.14 -8.34 -1.48
CA THR A 412 -19.93 -8.88 -2.58
C THR A 412 -21.17 -9.60 -2.07
N SER A 413 -22.32 -9.35 -2.71
CA SER A 413 -23.61 -9.99 -2.43
C SER A 413 -24.07 -10.87 -3.59
N SER A 414 -25.06 -11.74 -3.33
CA SER A 414 -25.70 -12.52 -4.39
C SER A 414 -26.60 -11.65 -5.27
N SER A 415 -26.48 -11.80 -6.58
CA SER A 415 -27.42 -11.20 -7.54
C SER A 415 -28.69 -12.06 -7.74
N ALA A 416 -28.71 -13.28 -7.22
CA ALA A 416 -29.84 -14.21 -7.35
C ALA A 416 -30.75 -14.28 -6.11
N ASN A 417 -30.21 -14.01 -4.91
CA ASN A 417 -30.92 -14.14 -3.65
C ASN A 417 -30.80 -12.85 -2.84
N ALA A 418 -31.90 -12.35 -2.31
CA ALA A 418 -32.01 -11.09 -1.58
C ALA A 418 -31.30 -11.04 -0.24
N ASP A 419 -31.01 -12.20 0.33
CA ASP A 419 -30.56 -12.43 1.70
C ASP A 419 -29.19 -13.12 1.78
N VAL A 420 -28.49 -13.21 0.64
CA VAL A 420 -27.19 -13.93 0.55
C VAL A 420 -26.06 -12.98 0.24
N VAL A 421 -24.98 -13.10 1.00
CA VAL A 421 -23.71 -12.42 0.85
C VAL A 421 -22.57 -13.43 0.70
N PHE A 422 -21.41 -13.00 0.23
CA PHE A 422 -20.23 -13.87 0.10
C PHE A 422 -19.24 -13.68 1.24
N GLY A 423 -18.51 -14.74 1.58
CA GLY A 423 -17.47 -14.71 2.59
C GLY A 423 -16.36 -15.70 2.32
N VAL A 424 -15.22 -15.48 2.96
CA VAL A 424 -14.06 -16.39 2.97
C VAL A 424 -14.16 -17.28 4.20
N GLY A 425 -14.39 -18.57 3.97
CA GLY A 425 -14.54 -19.56 5.03
C GLY A 425 -13.22 -20.01 5.67
N GLN A 426 -13.31 -20.63 6.84
CA GLN A 426 -12.17 -21.18 7.60
C GLN A 426 -11.34 -22.22 6.85
N SER A 427 -11.89 -22.84 5.82
CA SER A 427 -11.16 -23.76 4.94
C SER A 427 -10.62 -23.07 3.67
N GLY A 428 -10.67 -21.73 3.57
CA GLY A 428 -10.10 -20.93 2.48
C GLY A 428 -10.93 -20.90 1.20
N TYR A 429 -12.19 -21.28 1.25
CA TYR A 429 -13.10 -21.15 0.12
C TYR A 429 -13.94 -19.88 0.22
N VAL A 430 -14.34 -19.37 -0.93
CA VAL A 430 -15.37 -18.32 -1.00
C VAL A 430 -16.72 -18.98 -1.27
N ASP A 431 -17.69 -18.72 -0.42
CA ASP A 431 -19.06 -19.22 -0.59
C ASP A 431 -20.11 -18.20 -0.15
N ASN A 432 -21.37 -18.60 -0.31
CA ASN A 432 -22.52 -17.81 0.07
C ASN A 432 -22.95 -18.07 1.52
N ARG A 433 -23.43 -17.02 2.19
CA ARG A 433 -23.95 -17.03 3.56
C ARG A 433 -25.17 -16.13 3.67
N ASN A 434 -26.02 -16.44 4.65
CA ASN A 434 -27.15 -15.56 4.96
C ASN A 434 -26.65 -14.23 5.54
N ALA A 435 -27.21 -13.13 5.10
CA ALA A 435 -26.87 -11.79 5.58
C ALA A 435 -27.10 -11.62 7.09
N SER A 436 -28.05 -12.38 7.67
CA SER A 436 -28.33 -12.40 9.12
C SER A 436 -27.38 -13.31 9.93
N GLY A 437 -26.53 -14.11 9.27
CA GLY A 437 -25.54 -14.91 9.97
C GLY A 437 -24.46 -14.05 10.61
N SER A 438 -23.91 -14.51 11.74
CA SER A 438 -22.84 -13.80 12.45
C SER A 438 -21.49 -14.29 11.97
N TYR A 439 -20.67 -13.40 11.43
CA TYR A 439 -19.39 -13.70 10.81
C TYR A 439 -18.36 -12.61 11.12
N ASP A 440 -17.08 -12.94 10.98
CA ASP A 440 -15.98 -12.05 11.24
C ASP A 440 -15.94 -10.85 10.30
N ILE A 441 -15.70 -9.67 10.88
CA ILE A 441 -15.62 -8.41 10.15
C ILE A 441 -14.20 -7.84 10.25
N ARG A 442 -13.60 -7.58 9.10
CA ARG A 442 -12.36 -6.83 8.99
C ARG A 442 -12.59 -5.56 8.15
N PRO A 443 -12.73 -4.40 8.78
CA PRO A 443 -12.92 -3.13 8.07
C PRO A 443 -11.82 -2.92 7.02
N THR A 444 -12.25 -2.46 5.86
CA THR A 444 -11.39 -2.18 4.71
C THR A 444 -11.69 -0.77 4.22
N LEU A 445 -10.65 0.00 3.87
CA LEU A 445 -10.79 1.39 3.49
C LEU A 445 -9.68 1.84 2.53
N PHE A 446 -9.89 2.97 1.89
CA PHE A 446 -8.88 3.64 1.08
C PHE A 446 -8.29 4.84 1.83
N LEU A 447 -6.97 4.97 1.78
CA LEU A 447 -6.26 6.13 2.31
C LEU A 447 -6.24 7.26 1.28
N LYS A 448 -6.28 8.51 1.76
CA LYS A 448 -6.11 9.69 0.91
C LYS A 448 -4.75 9.70 0.23
N SER A 449 -4.68 10.26 -0.97
CA SER A 449 -3.46 10.31 -1.79
C SER A 449 -2.36 11.22 -1.25
N ASN A 450 -2.68 12.19 -0.38
CA ASN A 450 -1.69 13.07 0.25
C ASN A 450 -0.92 12.42 1.43
N ILE A 451 -1.29 11.21 1.83
CA ILE A 451 -0.59 10.46 2.88
C ILE A 451 0.75 9.96 2.36
N SER A 452 1.80 10.06 3.18
CA SER A 452 3.13 9.54 2.87
C SER A 452 3.62 8.52 3.90
N ILE A 453 4.56 7.65 3.49
CA ILE A 453 5.26 6.77 4.41
C ILE A 453 6.35 7.58 5.11
N LYS A 454 6.32 7.62 6.45
CA LYS A 454 7.30 8.28 7.29
C LYS A 454 8.52 7.41 7.53
N SER A 455 8.30 6.11 7.78
CA SER A 455 9.33 5.12 8.10
C SER A 455 8.73 3.71 8.12
N GLY A 456 9.55 2.71 8.43
CA GLY A 456 9.16 1.30 8.48
C GLY A 456 9.48 0.55 7.20
N THR A 457 9.51 -0.78 7.30
CA THR A 457 9.79 -1.70 6.17
C THR A 457 8.56 -2.48 5.73
N GLY A 458 7.43 -2.31 6.41
CA GLY A 458 6.21 -3.09 6.18
C GLY A 458 6.25 -4.49 6.78
N GLU A 459 7.34 -4.88 7.44
CA GLU A 459 7.39 -6.12 8.22
C GLU A 459 6.56 -6.02 9.50
N ASN A 460 6.09 -7.16 10.03
CA ASN A 460 5.34 -7.17 11.29
C ASN A 460 6.13 -6.59 12.47
N SER A 461 7.44 -6.78 12.47
CA SER A 461 8.37 -6.22 13.47
C SER A 461 8.66 -4.73 13.27
N ASN A 462 8.43 -4.21 12.06
CA ASN A 462 8.69 -2.82 11.67
C ASN A 462 7.64 -2.34 10.65
N PRO A 463 6.36 -2.21 11.04
CA PRO A 463 5.29 -1.77 10.16
C PRO A 463 5.54 -0.37 9.58
N TYR A 464 4.99 -0.10 8.41
CA TYR A 464 5.01 1.26 7.87
C TYR A 464 4.34 2.23 8.84
N GLN A 465 5.00 3.35 9.09
CA GLN A 465 4.47 4.50 9.82
C GLN A 465 4.02 5.56 8.82
N LEU A 466 2.86 6.13 9.04
CA LEU A 466 2.26 7.09 8.11
C LEU A 466 2.45 8.53 8.61
N ARG A 467 2.68 9.45 7.67
CA ARG A 467 2.52 10.86 7.88
C ARG A 467 1.17 11.26 7.30
N LEU A 468 0.26 11.71 8.17
CA LEU A 468 -1.05 12.23 7.81
C LEU A 468 -0.94 13.76 7.84
N GLU A 469 -1.10 14.39 6.69
CA GLU A 469 -1.04 15.85 6.55
C GLU A 469 -2.42 16.50 6.79
#